data_4f41d57315c53084623a6981588d9e2b
#
_entry.id   4f41d57315c53084623a6981588d9e2b
#
_cell.length_a   1.000
_cell.length_b   1.000
_cell.length_c   1.000
_cell.angle_alpha   90.00
_cell.angle_beta   90.00
_cell.angle_gamma   90.00
#
_symmetry.space_group_name_H-M   'P 1'
#
loop_
_entity.id
_entity.type
_entity.pdbx_description
1 polymer ?
#
loop_
_entity_poly.entity_id
_entity_poly.type
_entity_poly.pdbx_seq_one_letter_code
_entity_poly.pdbx_strand_id
1 'polypeptide(L)'
;MATLLSYIKVKKGQETAYEDMQATLYDETHAQEPGCRRYEFFRGPERGEYYALLSFDDFQAFLVHQSSEHHEDFGAKFSNIIDDHWVKWVDPMDRGSAGLVPTNPQEPQADATDLMIENSRSMAIEVPDWWREQRS
;
A
#
# COMPACT_ATOMS: atom_id res chain seq x y z
N MET A 1 -6.58 -4.88 10.68
CA MET A 1 -5.52 -4.74 9.65
C MET A 1 -5.79 -3.51 8.79
N ALA A 2 -4.86 -3.20 7.94
CA ALA A 2 -4.98 -2.15 6.93
C ALA A 2 -4.58 -2.76 5.57
N THR A 3 -5.58 -3.04 4.72
CA THR A 3 -5.38 -3.72 3.43
C THR A 3 -5.81 -2.80 2.29
N LEU A 4 -4.98 -2.68 1.28
CA LEU A 4 -5.24 -1.84 0.13
C LEU A 4 -4.83 -2.51 -1.19
N LEU A 5 -5.48 -2.08 -2.26
CA LEU A 5 -5.08 -2.36 -3.63
C LEU A 5 -4.55 -1.10 -4.28
N SER A 6 -3.54 -1.26 -5.11
CA SER A 6 -2.96 -0.20 -5.92
C SER A 6 -2.98 -0.58 -7.39
N TYR A 7 -3.24 0.41 -8.24
CA TYR A 7 -3.08 0.33 -9.69
C TYR A 7 -2.01 1.33 -10.10
N ILE A 8 -1.12 0.89 -10.98
CA ILE A 8 -0.02 1.71 -11.47
C ILE A 8 0.04 1.57 -12.99
N LYS A 9 0.09 2.71 -13.68
CA LYS A 9 0.40 2.78 -15.10
C LYS A 9 1.69 3.58 -15.27
N VAL A 10 2.73 2.95 -15.78
CA VAL A 10 4.00 3.61 -16.04
C VAL A 10 4.07 4.12 -17.47
N LYS A 11 4.87 5.15 -17.69
CA LYS A 11 5.14 5.71 -19.02
C LYS A 11 5.78 4.65 -19.91
N LYS A 12 5.46 4.71 -21.19
CA LYS A 12 6.02 3.82 -22.21
C LYS A 12 7.55 3.83 -22.16
N GLY A 13 8.14 2.64 -22.09
CA GLY A 13 9.58 2.45 -22.01
C GLY A 13 10.15 2.48 -20.60
N GLN A 14 9.34 2.73 -19.58
CA GLN A 14 9.77 2.80 -18.17
C GLN A 14 9.47 1.51 -17.37
N GLU A 15 9.02 0.46 -18.03
CA GLU A 15 8.62 -0.78 -17.37
C GLU A 15 9.77 -1.42 -16.60
N THR A 16 10.94 -1.55 -17.24
CA THR A 16 12.12 -2.14 -16.57
C THR A 16 12.59 -1.28 -15.40
N ALA A 17 12.64 0.04 -15.58
CA ALA A 17 13.02 0.96 -14.50
C ALA A 17 12.05 0.85 -13.30
N TYR A 18 10.75 0.75 -13.55
CA TYR A 18 9.76 0.54 -12.51
C TYR A 18 9.95 -0.79 -11.77
N GLU A 19 10.11 -1.89 -12.52
CA GLU A 19 10.28 -3.22 -11.91
C GLU A 19 11.57 -3.32 -11.08
N ASP A 20 12.65 -2.69 -11.52
CA ASP A 20 13.91 -2.63 -10.76
C ASP A 20 13.75 -1.83 -9.46
N MET A 21 13.10 -0.68 -9.53
CA MET A 21 12.79 0.13 -8.35
C MET A 21 11.87 -0.62 -7.38
N GLN A 22 10.85 -1.27 -7.91
CA GLN A 22 9.88 -2.02 -7.11
C GLN A 22 10.53 -3.23 -6.44
N ALA A 23 11.45 -3.93 -7.11
CA ALA A 23 12.21 -5.03 -6.52
C ALA A 23 13.03 -4.55 -5.32
N THR A 24 13.69 -3.40 -5.42
CA THR A 24 14.43 -2.80 -4.30
C THR A 24 13.51 -2.46 -3.13
N LEU A 25 12.39 -1.80 -3.41
CA LEU A 25 11.40 -1.46 -2.38
C LEU A 25 10.81 -2.71 -1.71
N TYR A 26 10.55 -3.75 -2.48
CA TYR A 26 10.07 -5.05 -1.98
C TYR A 26 11.05 -5.65 -0.97
N ASP A 27 12.34 -5.72 -1.33
CA ASP A 27 13.36 -6.30 -0.47
C ASP A 27 13.53 -5.50 0.82
N GLU A 28 13.58 -4.17 0.73
CA GLU A 28 13.73 -3.29 1.89
C GLU A 28 12.52 -3.35 2.82
N THR A 29 11.31 -3.35 2.27
CA THR A 29 10.07 -3.47 3.03
C THR A 29 10.03 -4.79 3.82
N HIS A 30 10.34 -5.91 3.17
CA HIS A 30 10.36 -7.21 3.84
C HIS A 30 11.47 -7.33 4.90
N ALA A 31 12.61 -6.69 4.68
CA ALA A 31 13.73 -6.72 5.61
C ALA A 31 13.52 -5.83 6.85
N GLN A 32 12.81 -4.71 6.72
CA GLN A 32 12.78 -3.66 7.73
C GLN A 32 11.41 -3.45 8.39
N GLU A 33 10.34 -3.99 7.82
CA GLU A 33 8.98 -3.72 8.27
C GLU A 33 8.26 -4.99 8.74
N PRO A 34 8.40 -5.37 10.03
CA PRO A 34 7.78 -6.59 10.57
C PRO A 34 6.24 -6.54 10.56
N GLY A 35 5.64 -5.35 10.49
CA GLY A 35 4.18 -5.18 10.40
C GLY A 35 3.61 -5.34 8.99
N CYS A 36 4.43 -5.52 7.96
CA CYS A 36 3.98 -5.80 6.61
C CYS A 36 3.59 -7.27 6.45
N ARG A 37 2.33 -7.56 6.09
CA ARG A 37 1.79 -8.93 5.94
C ARG A 37 1.73 -9.39 4.49
N ARG A 38 1.37 -8.49 3.59
CA ARG A 38 1.34 -8.71 2.15
C ARG A 38 1.96 -7.53 1.45
N TYR A 39 2.82 -7.81 0.48
CA TYR A 39 3.44 -6.81 -0.37
C TYR A 39 3.72 -7.45 -1.71
N GLU A 40 2.67 -7.58 -2.54
CA GLU A 40 2.65 -8.40 -3.73
C GLU A 40 2.35 -7.54 -4.95
N PHE A 41 3.13 -7.72 -6.02
CA PHE A 41 3.03 -6.91 -7.24
C PHE A 41 2.84 -7.82 -8.46
N PHE A 42 1.98 -7.37 -9.38
CA PHE A 42 1.57 -8.14 -10.55
C PHE A 42 1.63 -7.27 -11.81
N ARG A 43 2.06 -7.87 -12.91
CA ARG A 43 1.88 -7.25 -14.23
C ARG A 43 0.43 -7.42 -14.66
N GLY A 44 -0.19 -6.33 -15.14
CA GLY A 44 -1.50 -6.38 -15.77
C GLY A 44 -1.43 -6.83 -17.24
N PRO A 45 -2.58 -6.98 -17.90
CA PRO A 45 -2.63 -7.47 -19.29
C PRO A 45 -2.07 -6.47 -20.31
N GLU A 46 -2.12 -5.18 -20.03
CA GLU A 46 -1.57 -4.16 -20.90
C GLU A 46 -0.13 -3.80 -20.51
N ARG A 47 0.68 -3.46 -21.49
CA ARG A 47 2.06 -3.05 -21.25
C ARG A 47 2.14 -1.82 -20.36
N GLY A 48 2.96 -1.87 -19.31
CA GLY A 48 3.13 -0.78 -18.34
C GLY A 48 2.07 -0.72 -17.27
N GLU A 49 1.20 -1.71 -17.22
CA GLU A 49 0.12 -1.83 -16.25
C GLU A 49 0.49 -2.79 -15.12
N TYR A 50 0.32 -2.32 -13.88
CA TYR A 50 0.64 -3.10 -12.67
C TYR A 50 -0.44 -2.97 -11.62
N TYR A 51 -0.57 -4.02 -10.83
CA TYR A 51 -1.45 -4.10 -9.66
C TYR A 51 -0.64 -4.51 -8.43
N ALA A 52 -1.04 -4.01 -7.28
CA ALA A 52 -0.41 -4.41 -6.03
C ALA A 52 -1.46 -4.71 -4.95
N LEU A 53 -1.17 -5.72 -4.13
CA LEU A 53 -1.90 -6.02 -2.91
C LEU A 53 -0.95 -5.77 -1.73
N LEU A 54 -1.34 -4.83 -0.86
CA LEU A 54 -0.59 -4.49 0.33
C LEU A 54 -1.47 -4.72 1.57
N SER A 55 -0.91 -5.33 2.59
CA SER A 55 -1.61 -5.50 3.86
C SER A 55 -0.63 -5.38 5.03
N PHE A 56 -1.06 -4.66 6.04
CA PHE A 56 -0.30 -4.35 7.25
C PHE A 56 -1.08 -4.78 8.49
N ASP A 57 -0.38 -5.07 9.58
CA ASP A 57 -0.99 -5.48 10.84
C ASP A 57 -2.06 -4.51 11.31
N ASP A 58 -1.80 -3.22 11.15
CA ASP A 58 -2.68 -2.13 11.52
C ASP A 58 -2.34 -0.86 10.72
N PHE A 59 -3.06 0.21 10.98
CA PHE A 59 -2.81 1.49 10.34
C PHE A 59 -1.45 2.09 10.73
N GLN A 60 -0.95 1.80 11.92
CA GLN A 60 0.38 2.28 12.35
C GLN A 60 1.49 1.64 11.51
N ALA A 61 1.40 0.33 11.27
CA ALA A 61 2.36 -0.36 10.41
C ALA A 61 2.33 0.19 8.96
N PHE A 62 1.15 0.52 8.44
CA PHE A 62 1.02 1.23 7.16
C PHE A 62 1.70 2.61 7.19
N LEU A 63 1.51 3.39 8.25
CA LEU A 63 2.15 4.71 8.39
C LEU A 63 3.68 4.60 8.50
N VAL A 64 4.19 3.57 9.18
CA VAL A 64 5.63 3.26 9.19
C VAL A 64 6.14 3.03 7.76
N HIS A 65 5.43 2.19 6.99
CA HIS A 65 5.76 1.93 5.59
C HIS A 65 5.77 3.21 4.76
N GLN A 66 4.67 3.95 4.80
CA GLN A 66 4.45 5.14 3.97
C GLN A 66 5.44 6.27 4.28
N SER A 67 5.98 6.29 5.50
CA SER A 67 6.91 7.31 5.97
C SER A 67 8.37 6.83 6.04
N SER A 68 8.66 5.61 5.60
CA SER A 68 10.00 5.05 5.61
C SER A 68 10.91 5.73 4.59
N GLU A 69 12.21 5.74 4.86
CA GLU A 69 13.20 6.32 3.94
C GLU A 69 13.17 5.63 2.58
N HIS A 70 13.09 4.30 2.56
CA HIS A 70 13.05 3.55 1.31
C HIS A 70 11.77 3.82 0.50
N HIS A 71 10.62 4.06 1.14
CA HIS A 71 9.40 4.46 0.46
C HIS A 71 9.48 5.89 -0.09
N GLU A 72 10.05 6.82 0.66
CA GLU A 72 10.26 8.19 0.22
C GLU A 72 11.23 8.25 -0.98
N ASP A 73 12.32 7.50 -0.95
CA ASP A 73 13.26 7.39 -2.07
C ASP A 73 12.60 6.81 -3.32
N PHE A 74 11.79 5.78 -3.16
CA PHE A 74 10.99 5.22 -4.24
C PHE A 74 10.02 6.26 -4.80
N GLY A 75 9.26 6.94 -3.94
CA GLY A 75 8.26 7.94 -4.35
C GLY A 75 8.85 9.08 -5.17
N ALA A 76 10.04 9.55 -4.81
CA ALA A 76 10.74 10.60 -5.54
C ALA A 76 11.09 10.20 -6.98
N LYS A 77 11.43 8.93 -7.22
CA LYS A 77 11.72 8.40 -8.56
C LYS A 77 10.43 8.02 -9.30
N PHE A 78 9.48 7.43 -8.60
CA PHE A 78 8.21 6.95 -9.13
C PHE A 78 7.40 8.06 -9.78
N SER A 79 7.33 9.24 -9.17
CA SER A 79 6.58 10.38 -9.69
C SER A 79 7.00 10.82 -11.10
N ASN A 80 8.24 10.52 -11.51
CA ASN A 80 8.76 10.89 -12.83
C ASN A 80 8.40 9.89 -13.94
N ILE A 81 8.02 8.66 -13.60
CA ILE A 81 7.81 7.58 -14.56
C ILE A 81 6.37 7.08 -14.65
N ILE A 82 5.48 7.64 -13.84
CA ILE A 82 4.09 7.23 -13.76
C ILE A 82 3.20 8.07 -14.70
N ASP A 83 2.22 7.41 -15.33
CA ASP A 83 1.15 8.05 -16.11
C ASP A 83 -0.16 8.08 -15.30
N ASP A 84 -0.47 7.03 -14.55
CA ASP A 84 -1.67 6.93 -13.74
C ASP A 84 -1.44 6.07 -12.50
N HIS A 85 -2.12 6.39 -11.42
CA HIS A 85 -2.02 5.68 -10.16
C HIS A 85 -3.26 5.90 -9.31
N TRP A 86 -3.78 4.84 -8.72
CA TRP A 86 -4.76 4.95 -7.64
C TRP A 86 -4.51 3.90 -6.57
N VAL A 87 -4.97 4.21 -5.38
CA VAL A 87 -4.93 3.34 -4.20
C VAL A 87 -6.34 3.30 -3.60
N LYS A 88 -6.79 2.12 -3.22
CA LYS A 88 -8.10 1.92 -2.58
C LYS A 88 -7.95 1.02 -1.37
N TRP A 89 -8.47 1.44 -0.25
CA TRP A 89 -8.68 0.57 0.88
C TRP A 89 -9.70 -0.51 0.50
N VAL A 90 -9.43 -1.74 0.92
CA VAL A 90 -10.28 -2.90 0.65
C VAL A 90 -10.48 -3.70 1.92
N ASP A 91 -11.57 -4.45 1.96
CA ASP A 91 -11.90 -5.31 3.09
C ASP A 91 -11.86 -6.78 2.65
N PRO A 92 -11.12 -7.66 3.32
CA PRO A 92 -11.14 -9.08 2.99
C PRO A 92 -12.51 -9.67 3.34
N MET A 93 -13.03 -10.51 2.45
CA MET A 93 -14.21 -11.31 2.78
C MET A 93 -13.83 -12.40 3.79
N ASP A 94 -14.76 -12.81 4.63
CA ASP A 94 -14.54 -13.81 5.71
C ASP A 94 -13.87 -15.10 5.23
N ARG A 95 -14.13 -15.50 3.98
CA ARG A 95 -13.53 -16.66 3.32
C ARG A 95 -12.88 -16.33 1.99
N GLY A 96 -12.38 -15.12 1.87
CA GLY A 96 -11.82 -14.62 0.62
C GLY A 96 -10.30 -14.56 0.62
N SER A 97 -9.68 -14.38 1.78
CA SER A 97 -8.23 -14.18 1.87
C SER A 97 -7.68 -14.68 3.20
N ALA A 98 -6.96 -15.79 3.15
CA ALA A 98 -6.40 -16.42 4.35
C ALA A 98 -5.39 -15.49 5.04
N GLY A 99 -5.51 -15.37 6.37
CA GLY A 99 -4.60 -14.60 7.21
C GLY A 99 -4.84 -13.09 7.20
N LEU A 100 -5.78 -12.58 6.41
CA LEU A 100 -6.23 -11.20 6.48
C LEU A 100 -7.48 -11.09 7.35
N VAL A 101 -7.58 -10.00 8.08
CA VAL A 101 -8.75 -9.66 8.91
C VAL A 101 -9.27 -8.29 8.52
N PRO A 102 -10.47 -7.88 8.96
CA PRO A 102 -11.12 -6.64 8.55
C PRO A 102 -10.21 -5.42 8.59
N THR A 103 -10.32 -4.59 7.57
CA THR A 103 -9.66 -3.27 7.49
C THR A 103 -10.42 -2.30 8.40
N ASN A 104 -9.74 -1.76 9.40
CA ASN A 104 -10.32 -0.82 10.34
C ASN A 104 -9.48 0.46 10.44
N PRO A 105 -10.13 1.62 10.56
CA PRO A 105 -9.42 2.87 10.76
C PRO A 105 -8.83 2.94 12.16
N GLN A 106 -7.73 3.66 12.28
CA GLN A 106 -7.08 4.01 13.54
C GLN A 106 -6.53 5.42 13.46
N GLU A 107 -6.39 6.07 14.59
CA GLU A 107 -5.67 7.33 14.69
C GLU A 107 -4.16 7.07 14.81
N PRO A 108 -3.31 8.00 14.34
CA PRO A 108 -1.87 7.90 14.57
C PRO A 108 -1.54 7.80 16.06
N GLN A 109 -0.48 7.08 16.39
CA GLN A 109 0.00 7.00 17.77
C GLN A 109 0.53 8.35 18.26
N ALA A 110 0.63 8.53 19.58
CA ALA A 110 1.05 9.81 20.19
C ALA A 110 2.47 10.24 19.79
N ASP A 111 3.33 9.29 19.46
CA ASP A 111 4.73 9.51 19.02
C ASP A 111 4.90 9.52 17.50
N ALA A 112 3.80 9.58 16.75
CA ALA A 112 3.84 9.65 15.29
C ALA A 112 4.63 10.88 14.82
N THR A 113 5.46 10.68 13.79
CA THR A 113 6.19 11.78 13.16
C THR A 113 5.26 12.72 12.40
N ASP A 114 5.72 13.91 12.06
CA ASP A 114 4.93 14.87 11.26
C ASP A 114 4.55 14.26 9.90
N LEU A 115 5.45 13.50 9.28
CA LEU A 115 5.17 12.81 8.01
C LEU A 115 4.11 11.72 8.18
N MET A 116 4.12 10.94 9.26
CA MET A 116 3.07 9.97 9.58
C MET A 116 1.71 10.65 9.75
N ILE A 117 1.67 11.79 10.42
CA ILE A 117 0.44 12.57 10.61
C ILE A 117 -0.08 13.10 9.28
N GLU A 118 0.79 13.64 8.44
CA GLU A 118 0.45 14.09 7.09
C GLU A 118 -0.11 12.93 6.24
N ASN A 119 0.57 11.78 6.22
CA ASN A 119 0.13 10.59 5.52
C ASN A 119 -1.21 10.05 6.07
N SER A 120 -1.45 10.14 7.37
CA SER A 120 -2.72 9.72 7.97
C SER A 120 -3.91 10.55 7.52
N ARG A 121 -3.68 11.81 7.16
CA ARG A 121 -4.72 12.71 6.63
C ARG A 121 -4.99 12.47 5.15
N SER A 122 -3.92 12.30 4.36
CA SER A 122 -4.03 12.10 2.91
C SER A 122 -4.53 10.69 2.54
N MET A 123 -4.30 9.72 3.40
CA MET A 123 -4.66 8.31 3.19
C MET A 123 -5.45 7.73 4.37
N ALA A 124 -6.38 8.49 4.92
CA ALA A 124 -7.26 8.01 5.99
C ALA A 124 -8.05 6.78 5.54
N ILE A 125 -8.15 5.78 6.41
CA ILE A 125 -8.97 4.60 6.14
C ILE A 125 -10.45 4.98 6.35
N GLU A 126 -11.21 4.90 5.28
CA GLU A 126 -12.66 5.01 5.32
C GLU A 126 -13.27 3.62 5.24
N VAL A 127 -14.10 3.27 6.22
CA VAL A 127 -14.81 1.98 6.26
C VAL A 127 -16.27 2.23 5.95
N PRO A 128 -16.74 1.88 4.73
CA PRO A 128 -18.14 2.00 4.35
C PRO A 128 -19.06 1.18 5.26
N ASP A 129 -20.28 1.66 5.48
CA ASP A 129 -21.24 0.98 6.34
C ASP A 129 -21.55 -0.45 5.86
N TRP A 130 -21.69 -0.64 4.55
CA TRP A 130 -21.99 -1.96 4.00
C TRP A 130 -20.89 -3.00 4.27
N TRP A 131 -19.62 -2.59 4.49
CA TRP A 131 -18.57 -3.53 4.93
C TRP A 131 -18.89 -4.06 6.32
N ARG A 132 -19.31 -3.17 7.23
CA ARG A 132 -19.68 -3.54 8.60
C ARG A 132 -20.89 -4.46 8.63
N GLU A 133 -21.86 -4.20 7.76
CA GLU A 133 -23.08 -5.02 7.61
C GLU A 133 -22.77 -6.44 7.11
N GLN A 134 -21.73 -6.62 6.30
CA GLN A 134 -21.34 -7.93 5.75
C GLN A 134 -20.39 -8.72 6.65
N ARG A 135 -19.76 -8.10 7.61
CA ARG A 135 -18.84 -8.78 8.54
C ARG A 135 -19.63 -9.66 9.51
N SER A 136 -19.20 -10.90 9.64
CA SER A 136 -19.80 -11.86 10.59
C SER A 136 -19.26 -11.68 12.03
#